data_c6493cc7b5c17e5ec1d2864ad302d51e
#
_entry.id   c6493cc7b5c17e5ec1d2864ad302d51e
#
_cell.length_a   1.000
_cell.length_b   1.000
_cell.length_c   1.000
_cell.angle_alpha   90.00
_cell.angle_beta   90.00
_cell.angle_gamma   90.00
#
_symmetry.space_group_name_H-M   'P 1'
#
loop_
_entity.id
_entity.type
_entity.pdbx_description
1 polymer ?
#
loop_
_entity_poly.entity_id
_entity_poly.type
_entity_poly.pdbx_seq_one_letter_code
_entity_poly.pdbx_strand_id
1 'polypeptide(L)'
;AHIAPDLLQHLIKTYRPTFYYIPHDVPEETKKILPMNKTVTAIADSLLLQSDTKGPELFQDLALLLTTSGSTGSPKLVRLTYRNICENARSIAEYLHITDKERPITMLPMSYSYGMSIINSHALMGATIILSGHDILTAAFWERVKRENVSSLVGIPNTYQIFSRLRLTEMELPALKTLTQAGGKLPYELHKKFGEWSLNTGRRFFVMYGQTEAAPRMAYLPPDKTMEKCGSMGIAIPGGELKLIDEAGAEITAPDTVGELVYRGQNVAMGYAECAADLAKDDEWHGTLHTGDMAKRDSDGYFFIVGRKKRFIKVFGNRVNLDDTERLLSAAFPDAGFACVGQDDILCVYTTLKTEEQHRAISEYLAQTTRLPAKVFHVFFIEAIPKNPAGKTLYSQLEIR
;
A
#
# COMPACT_ATOMS: atom_id res chain seq x y z
N ALA A 1 -0.73 15.95 9.43
CA ALA A 1 -1.37 14.63 9.27
C ALA A 1 -2.89 14.79 9.39
N HIS A 2 -3.62 14.31 8.41
CA HIS A 2 -5.09 14.39 8.41
C HIS A 2 -5.68 13.14 9.10
N ILE A 3 -5.42 13.01 10.41
CA ILE A 3 -6.08 12.00 11.24
C ILE A 3 -7.43 12.56 11.72
N ALA A 4 -8.48 11.75 11.66
CA ALA A 4 -9.78 12.16 12.21
C ALA A 4 -9.65 12.43 13.72
N PRO A 5 -10.26 13.52 14.25
CA PRO A 5 -10.14 13.89 15.65
C PRO A 5 -10.48 12.76 16.62
N ASP A 6 -11.57 12.03 16.38
CA ASP A 6 -12.01 10.90 17.22
C ASP A 6 -10.97 9.77 17.25
N LEU A 7 -10.36 9.46 16.08
CA LEU A 7 -9.31 8.45 16.00
C LEU A 7 -8.05 8.91 16.74
N LEU A 8 -7.66 10.18 16.62
CA LEU A 8 -6.53 10.75 17.36
C LEU A 8 -6.77 10.66 18.88
N GLN A 9 -7.96 11.06 19.33
CA GLN A 9 -8.34 10.99 20.75
C GLN A 9 -8.31 9.54 21.27
N HIS A 10 -8.81 8.59 20.47
CA HIS A 10 -8.77 7.17 20.81
C HIS A 10 -7.32 6.67 20.95
N LEU A 11 -6.43 6.99 19.97
CA LEU A 11 -5.02 6.59 20.02
C LEU A 11 -4.29 7.19 21.24
N ILE A 12 -4.51 8.47 21.55
CA ILE A 12 -3.93 9.13 22.71
C ILE A 12 -4.38 8.44 24.00
N LYS A 13 -5.67 8.18 24.14
CA LYS A 13 -6.24 7.53 25.32
C LYS A 13 -5.75 6.09 25.49
N THR A 14 -5.63 5.37 24.38
CA THR A 14 -5.20 3.96 24.37
C THR A 14 -3.71 3.83 24.68
N TYR A 15 -2.86 4.60 24.01
CA TYR A 15 -1.39 4.43 24.06
C TYR A 15 -0.67 5.41 24.97
N ARG A 16 -1.34 6.46 25.45
CA ARG A 16 -0.84 7.43 26.43
C ARG A 16 0.59 7.92 26.13
N PRO A 17 0.86 8.54 24.96
CA PRO A 17 2.19 9.02 24.63
C PRO A 17 2.70 10.04 25.64
N THR A 18 3.99 10.00 25.96
CA THR A 18 4.64 10.97 26.84
C THR A 18 4.98 12.27 26.12
N PHE A 19 5.28 12.18 24.81
CA PHE A 19 5.65 13.32 23.98
C PHE A 19 4.78 13.42 22.74
N TYR A 20 4.53 14.67 22.32
CA TYR A 20 3.83 14.99 21.08
C TYR A 20 4.69 15.93 20.26
N TYR A 21 4.95 15.56 19.00
CA TYR A 21 5.59 16.43 18.02
C TYR A 21 4.54 16.89 17.02
N ILE A 22 4.23 18.19 17.05
CA ILE A 22 3.13 18.78 16.28
C ILE A 22 3.59 20.01 15.51
N PRO A 23 3.05 20.27 14.29
CA PRO A 23 3.24 21.55 13.60
C PRO A 23 2.71 22.73 14.41
N HIS A 24 3.28 23.92 14.23
CA HIS A 24 2.78 25.15 14.87
C HIS A 24 1.35 25.50 14.44
N ASP A 25 1.01 25.21 13.18
CA ASP A 25 -0.26 25.51 12.53
C ASP A 25 -1.32 24.41 12.68
N VAL A 26 -1.12 23.49 13.63
CA VAL A 26 -2.10 22.41 13.88
C VAL A 26 -3.47 23.04 14.26
N PRO A 27 -4.61 22.50 13.72
CA PRO A 27 -5.93 23.02 13.99
C PRO A 27 -6.25 23.10 15.49
N GLU A 28 -6.96 24.13 15.91
CA GLU A 28 -7.35 24.33 17.34
C GLU A 28 -8.15 23.16 17.92
N GLU A 29 -8.96 22.49 17.09
CA GLU A 29 -9.68 21.27 17.49
C GLU A 29 -8.70 20.15 17.85
N THR A 30 -7.63 19.99 17.10
CA THR A 30 -6.56 19.01 17.41
C THR A 30 -5.82 19.40 18.69
N LYS A 31 -5.53 20.69 18.90
CA LYS A 31 -4.88 21.17 20.13
C LYS A 31 -5.70 20.83 21.39
N LYS A 32 -7.03 20.96 21.32
CA LYS A 32 -7.93 20.65 22.44
C LYS A 32 -7.94 19.15 22.84
N ILE A 33 -7.60 18.27 21.92
CA ILE A 33 -7.56 16.81 22.16
C ILE A 33 -6.27 16.40 22.85
N LEU A 34 -5.18 17.15 22.64
CA LEU A 34 -3.86 16.83 23.17
C LEU A 34 -3.81 17.12 24.68
N PRO A 35 -3.44 16.16 25.54
CA PRO A 35 -3.23 16.38 26.97
C PRO A 35 -1.89 17.10 27.17
N MET A 36 -1.88 18.43 26.93
CA MET A 36 -0.66 19.23 26.92
C MET A 36 -0.47 19.92 28.25
N ASN A 37 0.66 19.65 28.89
CA ASN A 37 0.99 20.33 30.14
C ASN A 37 2.27 21.19 30.03
N LYS A 38 3.19 20.87 29.10
CA LYS A 38 4.44 21.64 28.98
C LYS A 38 4.99 21.61 27.55
N THR A 39 5.32 22.78 27.02
CA THR A 39 6.19 22.90 25.83
C THR A 39 7.63 22.63 26.26
N VAL A 40 8.26 21.64 25.64
CA VAL A 40 9.66 21.28 25.88
C VAL A 40 10.58 22.16 25.05
N THR A 41 10.34 22.22 23.73
CA THR A 41 11.12 23.03 22.81
C THR A 41 10.37 23.25 21.49
N ALA A 42 10.80 24.23 20.73
CA ALA A 42 10.42 24.43 19.33
C ALA A 42 11.53 23.89 18.42
N ILE A 43 11.17 23.17 17.38
CA ILE A 43 12.08 22.61 16.39
C ILE A 43 11.54 22.98 15.00
N ALA A 44 12.21 23.93 14.34
CA ALA A 44 11.73 24.52 13.07
C ALA A 44 10.25 24.98 13.21
N ASP A 45 9.37 24.54 12.32
CA ASP A 45 7.95 24.90 12.30
C ASP A 45 7.09 23.95 13.18
N SER A 46 7.66 23.34 14.19
CA SER A 46 6.97 22.36 15.03
C SER A 46 7.30 22.52 16.51
N LEU A 47 6.40 22.04 17.36
CA LEU A 47 6.53 22.03 18.81
C LEU A 47 6.70 20.60 19.32
N LEU A 48 7.65 20.41 20.24
CA LEU A 48 7.73 19.23 21.06
C LEU A 48 7.04 19.51 22.39
N LEU A 49 5.96 18.80 22.70
CA LEU A 49 5.16 18.94 23.89
C LEU A 49 5.29 17.70 24.75
N GLN A 50 5.28 17.86 26.05
CA GLN A 50 5.32 16.76 27.02
C GLN A 50 3.99 16.69 27.78
N SER A 51 3.47 15.50 27.93
CA SER A 51 2.33 15.14 28.76
C SER A 51 2.79 14.75 30.17
N ASP A 52 1.97 14.98 31.19
CA ASP A 52 2.19 14.46 32.54
C ASP A 52 1.86 12.96 32.66
N THR A 53 1.36 12.36 31.58
CA THR A 53 1.01 10.96 31.55
C THR A 53 2.28 10.10 31.50
N LYS A 54 2.42 9.18 32.47
CA LYS A 54 3.46 8.15 32.34
C LYS A 54 3.11 7.23 31.18
N GLY A 55 4.00 7.16 30.19
CA GLY A 55 3.88 6.26 29.04
C GLY A 55 3.79 4.78 29.46
N PRO A 56 3.31 3.91 28.59
CA PRO A 56 3.30 2.46 28.84
C PRO A 56 4.73 1.90 28.84
N GLU A 57 4.87 0.69 29.36
CA GLU A 57 6.07 -0.11 29.17
C GLU A 57 6.21 -0.50 27.70
N LEU A 58 7.41 -0.43 27.18
CA LEU A 58 7.72 -0.73 25.78
C LEU A 58 8.69 -1.92 25.71
N PHE A 59 8.50 -2.77 24.70
CA PHE A 59 9.53 -3.72 24.31
C PHE A 59 10.80 -2.96 23.93
N GLN A 60 11.97 -3.42 24.37
CA GLN A 60 13.22 -2.65 24.27
C GLN A 60 13.60 -2.25 22.83
N ASP A 61 13.26 -3.09 21.85
CA ASP A 61 13.59 -2.86 20.44
C ASP A 61 12.43 -2.24 19.64
N LEU A 62 11.28 -1.95 20.28
CA LEU A 62 10.16 -1.30 19.62
C LEU A 62 10.57 0.11 19.15
N ALA A 63 10.55 0.33 17.85
CA ALA A 63 10.98 1.59 17.24
C ALA A 63 9.80 2.42 16.72
N LEU A 64 8.78 1.77 16.19
CA LEU A 64 7.74 2.45 15.43
C LEU A 64 6.41 1.69 15.48
N LEU A 65 5.34 2.47 15.55
CA LEU A 65 3.97 2.01 15.38
C LEU A 65 3.38 2.65 14.12
N LEU A 66 2.85 1.84 13.21
CA LEU A 66 2.16 2.34 12.02
C LEU A 66 0.73 1.83 11.98
N THR A 67 -0.19 2.70 11.58
CA THR A 67 -1.57 2.31 11.29
C THR A 67 -1.61 1.50 10.00
N THR A 68 -2.43 0.45 9.98
CA THR A 68 -2.82 -0.19 8.73
C THR A 68 -4.08 0.48 8.19
N SER A 69 -4.24 0.50 6.85
CA SER A 69 -5.48 0.91 6.20
C SER A 69 -6.57 -0.16 6.34
N GLY A 70 -6.63 -0.80 7.50
CA GLY A 70 -7.46 -1.97 7.74
C GLY A 70 -8.95 -1.69 7.67
N SER A 71 -9.66 -2.64 7.12
CA SER A 71 -11.10 -2.66 6.88
C SER A 71 -11.96 -2.88 8.14
N THR A 72 -11.39 -2.81 9.32
CA THR A 72 -12.07 -3.21 10.57
C THR A 72 -11.98 -2.14 11.65
N GLY A 73 -12.60 -1.03 11.49
CA GLY A 73 -12.99 -0.03 12.53
C GLY A 73 -12.14 0.17 13.81
N SER A 74 -11.29 -0.76 14.20
CA SER A 74 -10.33 -0.65 15.31
C SER A 74 -8.93 -0.42 14.77
N PRO A 75 -8.24 0.64 15.16
CA PRO A 75 -6.90 0.96 14.69
C PRO A 75 -5.88 0.02 15.32
N LYS A 76 -5.63 -1.09 14.64
CA LYS A 76 -4.48 -1.93 14.95
C LYS A 76 -3.22 -1.22 14.50
N LEU A 77 -2.25 -1.10 15.38
CA LEU A 77 -0.93 -0.57 15.06
C LEU A 77 0.05 -1.72 14.83
N VAL A 78 0.77 -1.66 13.72
CA VAL A 78 1.88 -2.59 13.44
C VAL A 78 3.06 -2.21 14.30
N ARG A 79 3.62 -3.17 15.06
CA ARG A 79 4.79 -3.01 15.93
C ARG A 79 6.06 -3.34 15.16
N LEU A 80 6.87 -2.33 14.88
CA LEU A 80 8.12 -2.47 14.14
C LEU A 80 9.34 -2.20 15.04
N THR A 81 10.35 -3.07 14.96
CA THR A 81 11.63 -2.87 15.62
C THR A 81 12.58 -2.01 14.77
N TYR A 82 13.62 -1.47 15.40
CA TYR A 82 14.74 -0.85 14.68
C TYR A 82 15.33 -1.80 13.65
N ARG A 83 15.46 -3.10 13.99
CA ARG A 83 15.96 -4.13 13.08
C ARG A 83 15.08 -4.27 11.85
N ASN A 84 13.74 -4.37 12.02
CA ASN A 84 12.83 -4.50 10.88
C ASN A 84 13.00 -3.35 9.88
N ILE A 85 13.08 -2.11 10.39
CA ILE A 85 13.24 -0.91 9.58
C ILE A 85 14.60 -0.89 8.86
N CYS A 86 15.68 -1.18 9.58
CA CYS A 86 17.02 -1.16 9.02
C CYS A 86 17.25 -2.24 7.97
N GLU A 87 16.79 -3.49 8.22
CA GLU A 87 16.94 -4.58 7.25
C GLU A 87 16.12 -4.33 5.99
N ASN A 88 14.90 -3.78 6.12
CA ASN A 88 14.14 -3.38 4.94
C ASN A 88 14.83 -2.25 4.16
N ALA A 89 15.40 -1.26 4.85
CA ALA A 89 16.14 -0.17 4.21
C ALA A 89 17.38 -0.67 3.46
N ARG A 90 18.13 -1.64 4.04
CA ARG A 90 19.28 -2.28 3.37
C ARG A 90 18.88 -3.03 2.12
N SER A 91 17.86 -3.89 2.23
CA SER A 91 17.32 -4.64 1.08
C SER A 91 16.88 -3.70 -0.04
N ILE A 92 16.18 -2.60 0.29
CA ILE A 92 15.74 -1.61 -0.70
C ILE A 92 16.95 -0.94 -1.36
N ALA A 93 17.94 -0.54 -0.57
CA ALA A 93 19.15 0.10 -1.09
C ALA A 93 19.91 -0.83 -2.04
N GLU A 94 19.95 -2.13 -1.73
CA GLU A 94 20.61 -3.15 -2.54
C GLU A 94 19.93 -3.32 -3.90
N TYR A 95 18.65 -3.70 -3.96
CA TYR A 95 18.02 -4.00 -5.25
C TYR A 95 17.71 -2.76 -6.10
N LEU A 96 17.56 -1.58 -5.48
CA LEU A 96 17.44 -0.31 -6.23
C LEU A 96 18.79 0.27 -6.62
N HIS A 97 19.91 -0.31 -6.13
CA HIS A 97 21.27 0.21 -6.29
C HIS A 97 21.40 1.68 -5.85
N ILE A 98 20.85 1.99 -4.66
CA ILE A 98 20.89 3.34 -4.09
C ILE A 98 22.34 3.66 -3.65
N THR A 99 22.80 4.85 -3.98
CA THR A 99 24.09 5.40 -3.56
C THR A 99 23.90 6.79 -2.95
N ASP A 100 24.95 7.35 -2.41
CA ASP A 100 25.01 8.74 -1.90
C ASP A 100 24.72 9.80 -2.97
N LYS A 101 24.82 9.44 -4.26
CA LYS A 101 24.54 10.31 -5.40
C LYS A 101 23.07 10.41 -5.77
N GLU A 102 22.22 9.57 -5.19
CA GLU A 102 20.79 9.60 -5.48
C GLU A 102 20.11 10.83 -4.83
N ARG A 103 19.09 11.33 -5.51
CA ARG A 103 18.32 12.50 -5.10
C ARG A 103 16.81 12.22 -5.23
N PRO A 104 16.24 11.42 -4.32
CA PRO A 104 14.81 11.17 -4.33
C PRO A 104 14.03 12.41 -3.91
N ILE A 105 12.82 12.58 -4.44
CA ILE A 105 11.87 13.60 -3.96
C ILE A 105 10.73 12.95 -3.17
N THR A 106 10.37 13.53 -2.02
CA THR A 106 9.25 13.03 -1.22
C THR A 106 7.92 13.35 -1.90
N MET A 107 7.17 12.32 -2.25
CA MET A 107 5.85 12.41 -2.91
C MET A 107 4.76 11.73 -2.08
N LEU A 108 5.16 10.90 -1.15
CA LEU A 108 4.28 10.12 -0.27
C LEU A 108 4.49 10.57 1.18
N PRO A 109 3.44 10.63 2.01
CA PRO A 109 3.57 11.02 3.40
C PRO A 109 4.46 10.05 4.19
N MET A 110 5.23 10.55 5.15
CA MET A 110 6.04 9.73 6.05
C MET A 110 5.21 8.79 6.95
N SER A 111 3.96 9.14 7.22
CA SER A 111 3.03 8.28 7.94
C SER A 111 2.59 7.04 7.15
N TYR A 112 2.87 7.01 5.86
CA TYR A 112 2.67 5.85 5.01
C TYR A 112 3.99 5.07 4.92
N SER A 113 3.96 3.77 5.24
CA SER A 113 5.15 2.92 5.29
C SER A 113 5.99 2.95 4.00
N TYR A 114 5.34 3.10 2.82
CA TYR A 114 6.05 3.28 1.55
C TYR A 114 6.84 4.59 1.52
N GLY A 115 6.21 5.71 1.90
CA GLY A 115 6.88 7.02 1.95
C GLY A 115 8.07 7.01 2.91
N MET A 116 7.88 6.44 4.11
CA MET A 116 8.94 6.30 5.11
C MET A 116 10.10 5.43 4.61
N SER A 117 9.82 4.34 3.90
CA SER A 117 10.86 3.44 3.40
C SER A 117 11.80 4.10 2.38
N ILE A 118 11.31 5.10 1.63
CA ILE A 118 12.14 5.88 0.70
C ILE A 118 13.13 6.72 1.50
N ILE A 119 12.66 7.39 2.55
CA ILE A 119 13.52 8.20 3.41
C ILE A 119 14.57 7.31 4.08
N ASN A 120 14.15 6.20 4.70
CA ASN A 120 15.07 5.31 5.43
C ASN A 120 16.14 4.71 4.52
N SER A 121 15.78 4.21 3.33
CA SER A 121 16.73 3.57 2.41
C SER A 121 17.75 4.56 1.82
N HIS A 122 17.30 5.77 1.49
CA HIS A 122 18.19 6.80 0.95
C HIS A 122 19.05 7.46 2.03
N ALA A 123 18.48 7.72 3.22
CA ALA A 123 19.25 8.23 4.36
C ALA A 123 20.35 7.24 4.80
N LEU A 124 20.05 5.94 4.81
CA LEU A 124 21.03 4.88 5.09
C LEU A 124 22.27 4.95 4.18
N MET A 125 22.05 5.33 2.92
CA MET A 125 23.11 5.44 1.91
C MET A 125 23.75 6.83 1.82
N GLY A 126 23.34 7.79 2.67
CA GLY A 126 23.86 9.16 2.64
C GLY A 126 23.36 10.01 1.47
N ALA A 127 22.29 9.58 0.80
CA ALA A 127 21.68 10.28 -0.33
C ALA A 127 20.99 11.59 0.08
N THR A 128 20.93 12.57 -0.83
CA THR A 128 20.27 13.85 -0.58
C THR A 128 18.76 13.76 -0.84
N ILE A 129 17.94 13.75 0.21
CA ILE A 129 16.49 13.66 0.10
C ILE A 129 15.89 15.05 -0.13
N ILE A 130 15.15 15.21 -1.23
CA ILE A 130 14.47 16.45 -1.60
C ILE A 130 13.05 16.44 -1.00
N LEU A 131 12.77 17.36 -0.07
CA LEU A 131 11.43 17.51 0.48
C LEU A 131 10.56 18.30 -0.51
N SER A 132 9.45 17.71 -0.98
CA SER A 132 8.65 18.32 -2.06
C SER A 132 8.00 19.62 -1.63
N GLY A 133 7.18 19.67 -0.65
CA GLY A 133 6.38 20.83 -0.28
C GLY A 133 5.34 21.28 -1.32
N HIS A 134 5.28 20.64 -2.50
CA HIS A 134 4.37 20.96 -3.60
C HIS A 134 3.64 19.72 -4.11
N ASP A 135 2.40 19.95 -4.58
CA ASP A 135 1.61 18.92 -5.22
C ASP A 135 2.15 18.61 -6.62
N ILE A 136 2.13 17.32 -7.00
CA ILE A 136 2.57 16.79 -8.30
C ILE A 136 1.84 17.44 -9.50
N LEU A 137 0.64 17.97 -9.29
CA LEU A 137 -0.13 18.65 -10.34
C LEU A 137 0.32 20.08 -10.59
N THR A 138 1.22 20.62 -9.78
CA THR A 138 1.69 22.00 -9.89
C THR A 138 2.97 22.14 -10.71
N ALA A 139 3.11 23.24 -11.46
CA ALA A 139 4.35 23.55 -12.17
C ALA A 139 5.55 23.66 -11.21
N ALA A 140 5.35 24.23 -10.02
CA ALA A 140 6.38 24.38 -9.00
C ALA A 140 7.02 23.04 -8.57
N PHE A 141 6.25 21.94 -8.54
CA PHE A 141 6.80 20.61 -8.29
C PHE A 141 7.81 20.22 -9.39
N TRP A 142 7.44 20.35 -10.67
CA TRP A 142 8.28 19.94 -11.79
C TRP A 142 9.49 20.85 -11.99
N GLU A 143 9.36 22.13 -11.71
CA GLU A 143 10.50 23.07 -11.66
C GLU A 143 11.50 22.65 -10.57
N ARG A 144 11.00 22.24 -9.41
CA ARG A 144 11.84 21.72 -8.33
C ARG A 144 12.52 20.43 -8.73
N VAL A 145 11.79 19.48 -9.36
CA VAL A 145 12.35 18.23 -9.89
C VAL A 145 13.54 18.49 -10.81
N LYS A 146 13.41 19.47 -11.72
CA LYS A 146 14.48 19.87 -12.66
C LYS A 146 15.65 20.54 -11.91
N ARG A 147 15.36 21.57 -11.12
CA ARG A 147 16.37 22.38 -10.42
C ARG A 147 17.22 21.54 -9.47
N GLU A 148 16.60 20.63 -8.74
CA GLU A 148 17.26 19.77 -7.75
C GLU A 148 17.89 18.52 -8.38
N ASN A 149 17.81 18.34 -9.68
CA ASN A 149 18.30 17.14 -10.38
C ASN A 149 17.77 15.84 -9.75
N VAL A 150 16.46 15.75 -9.54
CA VAL A 150 15.81 14.59 -8.93
C VAL A 150 16.10 13.34 -9.74
N SER A 151 16.64 12.31 -9.09
CA SER A 151 17.06 11.05 -9.74
C SER A 151 16.00 9.95 -9.68
N SER A 152 15.03 10.04 -8.75
CA SER A 152 13.99 9.01 -8.61
C SER A 152 12.62 9.60 -8.28
N LEU A 153 11.59 9.04 -8.93
CA LEU A 153 10.18 9.31 -8.66
C LEU A 153 9.50 8.03 -8.16
N VAL A 154 8.57 8.22 -7.23
CA VAL A 154 7.87 7.13 -6.56
C VAL A 154 6.37 7.30 -6.73
N GLY A 155 5.60 6.21 -6.75
CA GLY A 155 4.16 6.35 -6.88
C GLY A 155 3.35 5.11 -6.56
N ILE A 156 2.11 5.36 -6.20
CA ILE A 156 1.03 4.37 -6.17
C ILE A 156 0.34 4.34 -7.55
N PRO A 157 -0.56 3.38 -7.84
CA PRO A 157 -1.22 3.31 -9.16
C PRO A 157 -1.84 4.63 -9.62
N ASN A 158 -2.50 5.39 -8.72
CA ASN A 158 -3.06 6.70 -9.05
C ASN A 158 -1.99 7.73 -9.47
N THR A 159 -0.82 7.71 -8.84
CA THR A 159 0.31 8.57 -9.23
C THR A 159 0.73 8.30 -10.68
N TYR A 160 0.76 7.03 -11.09
CA TYR A 160 1.10 6.65 -12.47
C TYR A 160 0.00 7.02 -13.48
N GLN A 161 -1.28 7.07 -13.07
CA GLN A 161 -2.35 7.66 -13.89
C GLN A 161 -2.11 9.16 -14.08
N ILE A 162 -1.73 9.88 -13.02
CA ILE A 162 -1.37 11.30 -13.08
C ILE A 162 -0.14 11.51 -13.98
N PHE A 163 0.92 10.73 -13.80
CA PHE A 163 2.12 10.78 -14.66
C PHE A 163 1.76 10.58 -16.14
N SER A 164 0.84 9.65 -16.44
CA SER A 164 0.38 9.41 -17.79
C SER A 164 -0.39 10.60 -18.36
N ARG A 165 -1.26 11.25 -17.58
CA ARG A 165 -2.01 12.45 -17.97
C ARG A 165 -1.11 13.67 -18.16
N LEU A 166 -0.12 13.83 -17.31
CA LEU A 166 0.90 14.90 -17.38
C LEU A 166 1.95 14.65 -18.47
N ARG A 167 1.86 13.50 -19.19
CA ARG A 167 2.82 13.11 -20.24
C ARG A 167 4.26 13.07 -19.72
N LEU A 168 4.50 12.48 -18.54
CA LEU A 168 5.84 12.35 -17.95
C LEU A 168 6.88 11.82 -18.95
N THR A 169 6.46 10.90 -19.84
CA THR A 169 7.32 10.28 -20.86
C THR A 169 7.83 11.25 -21.93
N GLU A 170 7.24 12.45 -22.02
CA GLU A 170 7.62 13.52 -22.96
C GLU A 170 8.42 14.64 -22.26
N MET A 171 8.54 14.60 -20.93
CA MET A 171 9.26 15.61 -20.16
C MET A 171 10.78 15.42 -20.23
N GLU A 172 11.51 16.52 -20.40
CA GLU A 172 12.97 16.56 -20.30
C GLU A 172 13.42 16.52 -18.84
N LEU A 173 13.76 15.32 -18.37
CA LEU A 173 14.24 15.04 -17.02
C LEU A 173 15.54 14.20 -17.08
N PRO A 174 16.67 14.82 -17.47
CA PRO A 174 17.92 14.08 -17.73
C PRO A 174 18.50 13.41 -16.49
N ALA A 175 18.26 13.96 -15.30
CA ALA A 175 18.71 13.39 -14.03
C ALA A 175 17.88 12.19 -13.56
N LEU A 176 16.66 12.01 -14.09
CA LEU A 176 15.74 10.95 -13.68
C LEU A 176 16.22 9.59 -14.17
N LYS A 177 16.55 8.69 -13.25
CA LYS A 177 17.09 7.35 -13.49
C LYS A 177 16.13 6.24 -13.07
N THR A 178 15.38 6.44 -12.00
CA THR A 178 14.61 5.37 -11.37
C THR A 178 13.17 5.78 -11.12
N LEU A 179 12.25 4.89 -11.49
CA LEU A 179 10.84 4.98 -11.12
C LEU A 179 10.47 3.76 -10.30
N THR A 180 9.70 3.98 -9.23
CA THR A 180 9.22 2.88 -8.39
C THR A 180 7.71 2.96 -8.20
N GLN A 181 7.04 1.80 -8.26
CA GLN A 181 5.61 1.67 -8.05
C GLN A 181 5.32 0.62 -6.99
N ALA A 182 4.46 0.94 -6.03
CA ALA A 182 3.93 0.01 -5.04
C ALA A 182 2.58 0.49 -4.50
N GLY A 183 2.04 -0.23 -3.49
CA GLY A 183 0.85 0.19 -2.76
C GLY A 183 -0.49 -0.17 -3.42
N GLY A 184 -0.45 -0.88 -4.54
CA GLY A 184 -1.60 -1.40 -5.26
C GLY A 184 -1.19 -2.00 -6.59
N LYS A 185 -2.08 -2.81 -7.18
CA LYS A 185 -1.84 -3.42 -8.50
C LYS A 185 -1.86 -2.34 -9.57
N LEU A 186 -0.75 -2.20 -10.30
CA LEU A 186 -0.66 -1.27 -11.44
C LEU A 186 -1.50 -1.82 -12.61
N PRO A 187 -2.38 -1.00 -13.24
CA PRO A 187 -3.06 -1.39 -14.46
C PRO A 187 -2.06 -1.82 -15.55
N TYR A 188 -2.41 -2.88 -16.28
CA TYR A 188 -1.53 -3.49 -17.28
C TYR A 188 -0.99 -2.49 -18.29
N GLU A 189 -1.85 -1.62 -18.84
CA GLU A 189 -1.46 -0.61 -19.83
C GLU A 189 -0.45 0.42 -19.29
N LEU A 190 -0.60 0.81 -18.02
CA LEU A 190 0.35 1.71 -17.37
C LEU A 190 1.69 1.00 -17.10
N HIS A 191 1.64 -0.27 -16.67
CA HIS A 191 2.85 -1.06 -16.49
C HIS A 191 3.62 -1.15 -17.80
N LYS A 192 2.95 -1.54 -18.88
CA LYS A 192 3.52 -1.63 -20.23
C LYS A 192 4.10 -0.29 -20.69
N LYS A 193 3.30 0.79 -20.61
CA LYS A 193 3.71 2.14 -21.04
C LYS A 193 4.99 2.61 -20.33
N PHE A 194 5.04 2.54 -19.01
CA PHE A 194 6.21 3.00 -18.26
C PHE A 194 7.39 2.04 -18.32
N GLY A 195 7.13 0.73 -18.47
CA GLY A 195 8.15 -0.28 -18.72
C GLY A 195 8.87 -0.06 -20.06
N GLU A 196 8.12 0.03 -21.14
CA GLU A 196 8.68 0.33 -22.49
C GLU A 196 9.46 1.65 -22.51
N TRP A 197 8.86 2.71 -21.97
CA TRP A 197 9.54 4.01 -21.91
C TRP A 197 10.84 3.94 -21.11
N SER A 198 10.85 3.28 -19.97
CA SER A 198 12.04 3.17 -19.14
C SER A 198 13.15 2.39 -19.84
N LEU A 199 12.84 1.27 -20.47
CA LEU A 199 13.81 0.49 -21.25
C LEU A 199 14.39 1.29 -22.42
N ASN A 200 13.53 1.96 -23.19
CA ASN A 200 13.95 2.75 -24.36
C ASN A 200 14.80 3.97 -24.00
N THR A 201 14.73 4.44 -22.76
CA THR A 201 15.46 5.63 -22.30
C THR A 201 16.58 5.33 -21.30
N GLY A 202 16.89 4.05 -21.07
CA GLY A 202 17.93 3.61 -20.13
C GLY A 202 17.58 3.88 -18.66
N ARG A 203 16.30 4.08 -18.34
CA ARG A 203 15.78 4.24 -16.97
C ARG A 203 15.40 2.90 -16.40
N ARG A 204 15.30 2.84 -15.05
CA ARG A 204 14.88 1.65 -14.32
C ARG A 204 13.46 1.84 -13.80
N PHE A 205 12.58 0.91 -14.10
CA PHE A 205 11.22 0.90 -13.59
C PHE A 205 10.99 -0.35 -12.75
N PHE A 206 10.73 -0.15 -11.46
CA PHE A 206 10.49 -1.22 -10.50
C PHE A 206 9.02 -1.25 -10.10
N VAL A 207 8.34 -2.34 -10.40
CA VAL A 207 7.05 -2.67 -9.80
C VAL A 207 7.33 -3.51 -8.55
N MET A 208 6.74 -3.12 -7.42
CA MET A 208 7.08 -3.68 -6.12
C MET A 208 5.81 -4.06 -5.34
N TYR A 209 5.97 -4.98 -4.42
CA TYR A 209 4.92 -5.43 -3.52
C TYR A 209 5.38 -5.34 -2.07
N GLY A 210 4.42 -5.11 -1.17
CA GLY A 210 4.66 -5.13 0.25
C GLY A 210 3.47 -4.69 1.07
N GLN A 211 3.62 -4.84 2.38
CA GLN A 211 2.63 -4.48 3.39
C GLN A 211 3.33 -3.77 4.54
N THR A 212 2.58 -2.94 5.30
CA THR A 212 3.11 -2.26 6.49
C THR A 212 3.70 -3.25 7.48
N GLU A 213 3.12 -4.44 7.56
CA GLU A 213 3.51 -5.59 8.36
C GLU A 213 4.89 -6.16 8.03
N ALA A 214 5.53 -5.68 6.94
CA ALA A 214 6.89 -6.06 6.55
C ALA A 214 7.80 -4.84 6.25
N ALA A 215 7.55 -3.70 6.84
CA ALA A 215 8.38 -2.48 6.95
C ALA A 215 8.79 -1.69 5.68
N PRO A 216 8.14 -1.66 4.50
CA PRO A 216 7.02 -2.46 3.99
C PRO A 216 7.37 -3.40 2.83
N ARG A 217 8.61 -3.42 2.29
CA ARG A 217 8.94 -4.13 1.04
C ARG A 217 9.11 -5.61 1.25
N MET A 218 8.56 -6.39 0.30
CA MET A 218 8.61 -7.85 0.30
C MET A 218 9.06 -8.41 -1.04
N ALA A 219 8.68 -7.75 -2.14
CA ALA A 219 9.05 -8.17 -3.49
C ALA A 219 9.26 -6.99 -4.44
N TYR A 220 10.02 -7.24 -5.49
CA TYR A 220 10.24 -6.31 -6.59
C TYR A 220 10.36 -7.07 -7.92
N LEU A 221 9.92 -6.46 -8.99
CA LEU A 221 10.16 -6.94 -10.34
C LEU A 221 11.44 -6.30 -10.88
N PRO A 222 12.47 -7.10 -11.24
CA PRO A 222 13.69 -6.58 -11.86
C PRO A 222 13.37 -5.79 -13.13
N PRO A 223 14.00 -4.63 -13.36
CA PRO A 223 13.68 -3.74 -14.50
C PRO A 223 13.83 -4.38 -15.86
N ASP A 224 14.80 -5.29 -16.05
CA ASP A 224 15.02 -6.05 -17.26
C ASP A 224 13.92 -7.07 -17.56
N LYS A 225 13.13 -7.44 -16.55
CA LYS A 225 11.99 -8.36 -16.63
C LYS A 225 10.63 -7.66 -16.72
N THR A 226 10.62 -6.34 -16.67
CA THR A 226 9.36 -5.58 -16.56
C THR A 226 8.39 -5.81 -17.73
N MET A 227 8.91 -6.05 -18.94
CA MET A 227 8.07 -6.33 -20.13
C MET A 227 7.69 -7.80 -20.23
N GLU A 228 8.64 -8.70 -19.99
CA GLU A 228 8.41 -10.16 -20.03
C GLU A 228 7.42 -10.62 -18.96
N LYS A 229 7.54 -10.05 -17.74
CA LYS A 229 6.74 -10.41 -16.56
C LYS A 229 5.72 -9.32 -16.18
N CYS A 230 5.18 -8.62 -17.18
CA CYS A 230 4.20 -7.56 -16.95
C CYS A 230 3.01 -8.06 -16.11
N GLY A 231 2.65 -7.31 -15.05
CA GLY A 231 1.62 -7.68 -14.08
C GLY A 231 2.12 -8.52 -12.90
N SER A 232 3.38 -8.99 -12.92
CA SER A 232 4.03 -9.64 -11.79
C SER A 232 4.39 -8.62 -10.70
N MET A 233 4.42 -9.07 -9.45
CA MET A 233 5.06 -8.35 -8.34
C MET A 233 6.55 -8.70 -8.19
N GLY A 234 7.05 -9.62 -9.02
CA GLY A 234 8.45 -10.02 -9.08
C GLY A 234 8.83 -11.15 -8.15
N ILE A 235 10.02 -11.04 -7.58
CA ILE A 235 10.68 -11.98 -6.69
C ILE A 235 10.88 -11.34 -5.30
N ALA A 236 11.23 -12.15 -4.30
CA ALA A 236 11.52 -11.64 -2.96
C ALA A 236 12.69 -10.63 -2.97
N ILE A 237 12.62 -9.64 -2.08
CA ILE A 237 13.76 -8.73 -1.83
C ILE A 237 14.96 -9.50 -1.23
N PRO A 238 16.20 -8.97 -1.34
CA PRO A 238 17.37 -9.53 -0.66
C PRO A 238 17.09 -9.77 0.83
N GLY A 239 17.39 -10.98 1.32
CA GLY A 239 17.14 -11.40 2.69
C GLY A 239 15.70 -11.81 3.00
N GLY A 240 14.80 -11.79 2.01
CA GLY A 240 13.43 -12.26 2.12
C GLY A 240 13.18 -13.58 1.37
N GLU A 241 12.09 -14.26 1.73
CA GLU A 241 11.61 -15.47 1.07
C GLU A 241 10.10 -15.39 0.86
N LEU A 242 9.62 -15.77 -0.32
CA LEU A 242 8.20 -15.87 -0.66
C LEU A 242 7.82 -17.33 -0.89
N LYS A 243 6.72 -17.75 -0.28
CA LYS A 243 6.13 -19.09 -0.44
C LYS A 243 4.65 -18.99 -0.70
N LEU A 244 4.12 -20.04 -1.33
CA LEU A 244 2.68 -20.26 -1.45
C LEU A 244 2.30 -21.45 -0.59
N ILE A 245 1.21 -21.35 0.15
CA ILE A 245 0.67 -22.43 0.94
C ILE A 245 -0.79 -22.71 0.57
N ASP A 246 -1.20 -23.95 0.70
CA ASP A 246 -2.58 -24.39 0.54
C ASP A 246 -3.42 -24.15 1.81
N GLU A 247 -4.67 -24.59 1.80
CA GLU A 247 -5.59 -24.46 2.95
C GLU A 247 -5.17 -25.31 4.16
N ALA A 248 -4.37 -26.36 3.95
CA ALA A 248 -3.81 -27.20 5.01
C ALA A 248 -2.47 -26.68 5.55
N GLY A 249 -1.92 -25.60 4.95
CA GLY A 249 -0.64 -25.01 5.31
C GLY A 249 0.57 -25.68 4.63
N ALA A 250 0.36 -26.62 3.70
CA ALA A 250 1.43 -27.26 2.95
C ALA A 250 1.95 -26.33 1.84
N GLU A 251 3.27 -26.34 1.60
CA GLU A 251 3.89 -25.52 0.57
C GLU A 251 3.50 -25.99 -0.84
N ILE A 252 3.05 -25.04 -1.68
CA ILE A 252 2.73 -25.27 -3.09
C ILE A 252 3.98 -24.98 -3.93
N THR A 253 4.52 -26.00 -4.56
CA THR A 253 5.70 -25.90 -5.45
C THR A 253 5.33 -25.90 -6.92
N ALA A 254 4.16 -26.42 -7.29
CA ALA A 254 3.68 -26.49 -8.66
C ALA A 254 3.48 -25.08 -9.26
N PRO A 255 4.00 -24.81 -10.48
CA PRO A 255 3.77 -23.54 -11.16
C PRO A 255 2.29 -23.27 -11.40
N ASP A 256 1.93 -21.99 -11.52
CA ASP A 256 0.59 -21.47 -11.81
C ASP A 256 -0.53 -21.94 -10.84
N THR A 257 -0.16 -22.59 -9.76
CA THR A 257 -1.09 -22.99 -8.71
C THR A 257 -1.29 -21.86 -7.71
N VAL A 258 -2.56 -21.54 -7.42
CA VAL A 258 -2.94 -20.45 -6.52
C VAL A 258 -2.88 -20.92 -5.07
N GLY A 259 -2.17 -20.16 -4.22
CA GLY A 259 -2.10 -20.39 -2.77
C GLY A 259 -2.07 -19.07 -2.00
N GLU A 260 -2.13 -19.16 -0.67
CA GLU A 260 -1.88 -18.03 0.19
C GLU A 260 -0.40 -17.64 0.14
N LEU A 261 -0.12 -16.37 -0.08
CA LEU A 261 1.24 -15.85 -0.06
C LEU A 261 1.73 -15.69 1.37
N VAL A 262 2.84 -16.35 1.68
CA VAL A 262 3.57 -16.21 2.94
C VAL A 262 4.92 -15.58 2.65
N TYR A 263 5.31 -14.63 3.49
CA TYR A 263 6.62 -13.98 3.43
C TYR A 263 7.42 -14.25 4.69
N ARG A 264 8.72 -14.51 4.55
CA ARG A 264 9.68 -14.63 5.66
C ARG A 264 10.80 -13.64 5.46
N GLY A 265 11.18 -12.93 6.53
CA GLY A 265 12.27 -11.96 6.48
C GLY A 265 12.45 -11.22 7.80
N GLN A 266 13.64 -10.66 7.99
CA GLN A 266 13.98 -9.89 9.20
C GLN A 266 13.25 -8.55 9.30
N ASN A 267 12.64 -8.12 8.22
CA ASN A 267 11.80 -6.92 8.12
C ASN A 267 10.34 -7.15 8.50
N VAL A 268 9.94 -8.40 8.82
CA VAL A 268 8.60 -8.72 9.32
C VAL A 268 8.41 -8.14 10.71
N ALA A 269 7.28 -7.49 10.94
CA ALA A 269 6.90 -6.87 12.20
C ALA A 269 6.74 -7.90 13.33
N MET A 270 6.72 -7.42 14.57
CA MET A 270 6.53 -8.26 15.76
C MET A 270 5.08 -8.69 15.98
N GLY A 271 4.12 -8.11 15.28
CA GLY A 271 2.69 -8.31 15.51
C GLY A 271 1.94 -6.98 15.54
N TYR A 272 0.71 -7.03 16.02
CA TYR A 272 -0.13 -5.84 16.20
C TYR A 272 -0.16 -5.37 17.65
N ALA A 273 -0.47 -4.09 17.84
CA ALA A 273 -0.91 -3.54 19.12
C ALA A 273 -2.35 -3.04 18.98
N GLU A 274 -3.23 -3.43 19.91
CA GLU A 274 -4.61 -2.98 20.03
C GLU A 274 -4.81 -2.21 21.35
N CYS A 275 -3.89 -2.36 22.30
CA CYS A 275 -3.87 -1.65 23.57
C CYS A 275 -2.44 -1.35 24.04
N ALA A 276 -2.31 -0.55 25.10
CA ALA A 276 -1.00 -0.16 25.63
C ALA A 276 -0.15 -1.35 26.10
N ALA A 277 -0.76 -2.40 26.65
CA ALA A 277 -0.05 -3.58 27.12
C ALA A 277 0.64 -4.36 26.00
N ASP A 278 0.12 -4.26 24.76
CA ASP A 278 0.71 -4.94 23.61
C ASP A 278 2.08 -4.35 23.22
N LEU A 279 2.38 -3.14 23.67
CA LEU A 279 3.66 -2.48 23.33
C LEU A 279 4.85 -3.10 24.05
N ALA A 280 4.63 -3.82 25.14
CA ALA A 280 5.66 -4.55 25.87
C ALA A 280 5.84 -6.00 25.43
N LYS A 281 4.95 -6.52 24.56
CA LYS A 281 5.03 -7.90 24.05
C LYS A 281 6.24 -8.11 23.17
N ASP A 282 6.81 -9.30 23.26
CA ASP A 282 7.87 -9.80 22.39
C ASP A 282 7.35 -10.05 20.95
N ASP A 283 8.21 -10.54 20.09
CA ASP A 283 7.89 -10.89 18.71
C ASP A 283 6.93 -12.09 18.65
N GLU A 284 5.71 -11.84 18.18
CA GLU A 284 4.66 -12.86 18.04
C GLU A 284 4.70 -13.53 16.66
N TRP A 285 5.35 -12.93 15.67
CA TRP A 285 5.34 -13.42 14.27
C TRP A 285 6.64 -14.13 13.86
N HIS A 286 7.70 -14.00 14.65
CA HIS A 286 8.95 -14.71 14.45
C HIS A 286 9.47 -14.65 13.00
N GLY A 287 9.38 -13.47 12.39
CA GLY A 287 9.84 -13.22 11.04
C GLY A 287 9.00 -13.85 9.93
N THR A 288 7.79 -14.36 10.22
CA THR A 288 6.89 -14.97 9.24
C THR A 288 5.57 -14.22 9.15
N LEU A 289 5.20 -13.78 7.95
CA LEU A 289 3.97 -13.04 7.68
C LEU A 289 3.04 -13.83 6.76
N HIS A 290 1.88 -14.20 7.28
CA HIS A 290 0.73 -14.62 6.46
C HIS A 290 0.07 -13.38 5.90
N THR A 291 0.27 -13.12 4.61
CA THR A 291 -0.09 -11.83 4.00
C THR A 291 -1.60 -11.63 3.85
N GLY A 292 -2.36 -12.72 3.86
CA GLY A 292 -3.78 -12.73 3.50
C GLY A 292 -4.03 -12.41 2.01
N ASP A 293 -2.98 -12.34 1.19
CA ASP A 293 -3.07 -12.25 -0.25
C ASP A 293 -2.97 -13.64 -0.88
N MET A 294 -3.72 -13.88 -1.94
CA MET A 294 -3.63 -15.07 -2.78
C MET A 294 -2.73 -14.73 -3.96
N ALA A 295 -1.79 -15.63 -4.26
CA ALA A 295 -0.87 -15.46 -5.36
C ALA A 295 -0.64 -16.79 -6.10
N LYS A 296 -0.03 -16.70 -7.26
CA LYS A 296 0.55 -17.83 -8.00
C LYS A 296 1.98 -17.49 -8.37
N ARG A 297 2.77 -18.52 -8.62
CA ARG A 297 4.16 -18.40 -9.09
C ARG A 297 4.27 -19.07 -10.46
N ASP A 298 4.90 -18.42 -11.43
CA ASP A 298 5.18 -19.03 -12.73
C ASP A 298 6.39 -19.99 -12.66
N SER A 299 6.67 -20.66 -13.78
CA SER A 299 7.80 -21.60 -13.92
C SER A 299 9.17 -20.94 -13.72
N ASP A 300 9.28 -19.64 -13.91
CA ASP A 300 10.53 -18.88 -13.76
C ASP A 300 10.69 -18.31 -12.35
N GLY A 301 9.73 -18.58 -11.45
CA GLY A 301 9.79 -18.16 -10.06
C GLY A 301 9.23 -16.77 -9.76
N TYR A 302 8.56 -16.11 -10.72
CA TYR A 302 7.93 -14.80 -10.52
C TYR A 302 6.52 -14.94 -9.95
N PHE A 303 6.20 -14.10 -8.98
CA PHE A 303 4.92 -14.13 -8.28
C PHE A 303 3.92 -13.12 -8.84
N PHE A 304 2.65 -13.53 -8.89
CA PHE A 304 1.53 -12.72 -9.36
C PHE A 304 0.43 -12.71 -8.32
N ILE A 305 0.02 -11.54 -7.84
CA ILE A 305 -1.12 -11.41 -6.94
C ILE A 305 -2.40 -11.67 -7.72
N VAL A 306 -3.20 -12.62 -7.19
CA VAL A 306 -4.51 -13.00 -7.73
C VAL A 306 -5.64 -12.22 -7.03
N GLY A 307 -5.54 -12.03 -5.69
CA GLY A 307 -6.53 -11.30 -4.92
C GLY A 307 -6.31 -11.44 -3.42
N ARG A 308 -7.28 -11.00 -2.62
CA ARG A 308 -7.27 -11.13 -1.15
C ARG A 308 -7.95 -12.41 -0.70
N LYS A 309 -7.39 -13.14 0.27
CA LYS A 309 -7.99 -14.37 0.84
C LYS A 309 -9.42 -14.13 1.33
N LYS A 310 -9.67 -13.01 2.02
CA LYS A 310 -10.98 -12.59 2.51
C LYS A 310 -11.92 -12.05 1.41
N ARG A 311 -11.44 -11.90 0.19
CA ARG A 311 -12.20 -11.44 -0.98
C ARG A 311 -12.65 -12.59 -1.89
N PHE A 312 -12.53 -13.83 -1.42
CA PHE A 312 -13.12 -14.98 -2.06
C PHE A 312 -14.39 -15.38 -1.29
N ILE A 313 -15.47 -15.61 -2.03
CA ILE A 313 -16.72 -16.16 -1.54
C ILE A 313 -17.00 -17.49 -2.24
N LYS A 314 -17.84 -18.32 -1.65
CA LYS A 314 -18.34 -19.54 -2.31
C LYS A 314 -19.74 -19.29 -2.83
N VAL A 315 -19.94 -19.46 -4.12
CA VAL A 315 -21.25 -19.34 -4.78
C VAL A 315 -21.61 -20.68 -5.37
N PHE A 316 -22.59 -21.37 -4.78
CA PHE A 316 -22.98 -22.74 -5.13
C PHE A 316 -21.77 -23.71 -5.20
N GLY A 317 -20.85 -23.57 -4.23
CA GLY A 317 -19.63 -24.39 -4.17
C GLY A 317 -18.49 -23.90 -5.07
N ASN A 318 -18.71 -22.97 -5.99
CA ASN A 318 -17.66 -22.37 -6.80
C ASN A 318 -16.99 -21.23 -6.06
N ARG A 319 -15.66 -21.21 -6.06
CA ARG A 319 -14.88 -20.12 -5.46
C ARG A 319 -14.86 -18.91 -6.41
N VAL A 320 -15.44 -17.79 -5.98
CA VAL A 320 -15.53 -16.53 -6.73
C VAL A 320 -14.60 -15.49 -6.09
N ASN A 321 -13.76 -14.88 -6.90
CA ASN A 321 -12.89 -13.79 -6.47
C ASN A 321 -13.58 -12.45 -6.76
N LEU A 322 -13.90 -11.68 -5.72
CA LEU A 322 -14.53 -10.37 -5.84
C LEU A 322 -13.65 -9.35 -6.57
N ASP A 323 -12.33 -9.44 -6.41
CA ASP A 323 -11.39 -8.54 -7.10
C ASP A 323 -11.36 -8.81 -8.62
N ASP A 324 -11.44 -10.10 -9.01
CA ASP A 324 -11.55 -10.48 -10.43
C ASP A 324 -12.90 -10.06 -11.02
N THR A 325 -13.99 -10.16 -10.25
CA THR A 325 -15.31 -9.68 -10.64
C THR A 325 -15.28 -8.17 -10.94
N GLU A 326 -14.66 -7.36 -10.06
CA GLU A 326 -14.47 -5.92 -10.28
C GLU A 326 -13.66 -5.64 -11.54
N ARG A 327 -12.61 -6.42 -11.79
CA ARG A 327 -11.75 -6.27 -12.97
C ARG A 327 -12.51 -6.58 -14.26
N LEU A 328 -13.30 -7.66 -14.28
CA LEU A 328 -14.15 -8.02 -15.42
C LEU A 328 -15.16 -6.92 -15.73
N LEU A 329 -15.82 -6.39 -14.71
CA LEU A 329 -16.77 -5.29 -14.85
C LEU A 329 -16.10 -4.01 -15.35
N SER A 330 -14.95 -3.64 -14.80
CA SER A 330 -14.21 -2.44 -15.23
C SER A 330 -13.72 -2.55 -16.67
N ALA A 331 -13.43 -3.74 -17.17
CA ALA A 331 -13.06 -3.98 -18.56
C ALA A 331 -14.27 -3.88 -19.51
N ALA A 332 -15.43 -4.39 -19.08
CA ALA A 332 -16.67 -4.37 -19.89
C ALA A 332 -17.38 -3.00 -19.89
N PHE A 333 -17.25 -2.24 -18.80
CA PHE A 333 -17.90 -0.95 -18.59
C PHE A 333 -16.87 0.11 -18.15
N PRO A 334 -15.99 0.58 -19.04
CA PRO A 334 -14.80 1.37 -18.69
C PRO A 334 -15.12 2.75 -18.08
N ASP A 335 -16.30 3.30 -18.34
CA ASP A 335 -16.72 4.62 -17.84
C ASP A 335 -17.38 4.56 -16.45
N ALA A 336 -17.47 3.37 -15.84
CA ALA A 336 -18.14 3.16 -14.56
C ALA A 336 -17.16 2.74 -13.44
N GLY A 337 -17.51 3.12 -12.21
CA GLY A 337 -16.85 2.62 -11.02
C GLY A 337 -17.54 1.36 -10.50
N PHE A 338 -16.74 0.41 -10.00
CA PHE A 338 -17.25 -0.85 -9.42
C PHE A 338 -16.56 -1.15 -8.09
N ALA A 339 -17.34 -1.72 -7.16
CA ALA A 339 -16.85 -2.38 -5.97
C ALA A 339 -17.76 -3.55 -5.63
N CYS A 340 -17.19 -4.71 -5.34
CA CYS A 340 -17.93 -5.92 -5.01
C CYS A 340 -17.72 -6.27 -3.53
N VAL A 341 -18.79 -6.61 -2.83
CA VAL A 341 -18.75 -7.24 -1.52
C VAL A 341 -19.65 -8.46 -1.54
N GLY A 342 -19.47 -9.39 -0.62
CA GLY A 342 -20.31 -10.58 -0.63
C GLY A 342 -19.98 -11.54 0.50
N GLN A 343 -20.84 -12.51 0.65
CA GLN A 343 -20.68 -13.70 1.47
C GLN A 343 -21.15 -14.90 0.64
N ASP A 344 -21.02 -16.10 1.18
CA ASP A 344 -21.42 -17.29 0.44
C ASP A 344 -22.82 -17.17 -0.14
N ASP A 345 -22.93 -17.47 -1.44
CA ASP A 345 -24.12 -17.40 -2.27
C ASP A 345 -24.73 -16.00 -2.54
N ILE A 346 -24.11 -14.92 -2.04
CA ILE A 346 -24.56 -13.53 -2.26
C ILE A 346 -23.37 -12.69 -2.74
N LEU A 347 -23.49 -12.07 -3.92
CA LEU A 347 -22.53 -11.12 -4.45
C LEU A 347 -23.20 -9.78 -4.75
N CYS A 348 -22.82 -8.75 -3.98
CA CYS A 348 -23.29 -7.39 -4.15
C CYS A 348 -22.31 -6.59 -5.00
N VAL A 349 -22.78 -6.03 -6.11
CA VAL A 349 -22.02 -5.17 -7.01
C VAL A 349 -22.49 -3.73 -6.81
N TYR A 350 -21.61 -2.87 -6.30
CA TYR A 350 -21.85 -1.43 -6.23
C TYR A 350 -21.27 -0.77 -7.48
N THR A 351 -22.08 0.06 -8.15
CA THR A 351 -21.68 0.73 -9.39
C THR A 351 -22.15 2.18 -9.45
N THR A 352 -21.43 3.01 -10.20
CA THR A 352 -21.82 4.39 -10.49
C THR A 352 -22.84 4.51 -11.63
N LEU A 353 -23.23 3.41 -12.25
CA LEU A 353 -24.32 3.36 -13.24
C LEU A 353 -25.68 3.40 -12.54
N LYS A 354 -26.62 4.22 -13.05
CA LYS A 354 -27.82 4.61 -12.31
C LYS A 354 -29.08 3.84 -12.70
N THR A 355 -29.14 3.33 -13.94
CA THR A 355 -30.41 2.80 -14.48
C THR A 355 -30.55 1.30 -14.23
N GLU A 356 -31.80 0.85 -14.04
CA GLU A 356 -32.11 -0.58 -13.88
C GLU A 356 -31.68 -1.41 -15.11
N GLU A 357 -31.74 -0.83 -16.31
CA GLU A 357 -31.28 -1.48 -17.55
C GLU A 357 -29.77 -1.75 -17.47
N GLN A 358 -28.98 -0.77 -17.01
CA GLN A 358 -27.54 -0.95 -16.80
C GLN A 358 -27.26 -2.00 -15.73
N HIS A 359 -28.00 -2.01 -14.64
CA HIS A 359 -27.85 -3.02 -13.57
C HIS A 359 -28.19 -4.43 -14.09
N ARG A 360 -29.21 -4.57 -14.93
CA ARG A 360 -29.52 -5.84 -15.57
C ARG A 360 -28.41 -6.29 -16.50
N ALA A 361 -27.87 -5.39 -17.34
CA ALA A 361 -26.76 -5.69 -18.23
C ALA A 361 -25.50 -6.17 -17.46
N ILE A 362 -25.22 -5.59 -16.28
CA ILE A 362 -24.15 -6.05 -15.40
C ILE A 362 -24.40 -7.49 -14.93
N SER A 363 -25.61 -7.78 -14.43
CA SER A 363 -25.96 -9.12 -13.93
C SER A 363 -25.92 -10.18 -15.03
N GLU A 364 -26.40 -9.84 -16.22
CA GLU A 364 -26.37 -10.72 -17.40
C GLU A 364 -24.92 -10.97 -17.88
N TYR A 365 -24.09 -9.93 -17.95
CA TYR A 365 -22.68 -10.04 -18.30
C TYR A 365 -21.93 -10.95 -17.33
N LEU A 366 -22.13 -10.75 -16.02
CA LEU A 366 -21.50 -11.59 -14.99
C LEU A 366 -21.99 -13.04 -15.08
N ALA A 367 -23.29 -13.26 -15.29
CA ALA A 367 -23.84 -14.60 -15.42
C ALA A 367 -23.25 -15.35 -16.62
N GLN A 368 -23.10 -14.69 -17.76
CA GLN A 368 -22.47 -15.27 -18.96
C GLN A 368 -20.99 -15.57 -18.74
N THR A 369 -20.26 -14.61 -18.15
CA THR A 369 -18.79 -14.70 -17.99
C THR A 369 -18.40 -15.70 -16.90
N THR A 370 -19.09 -15.70 -15.77
CA THR A 370 -18.79 -16.57 -14.62
C THR A 370 -19.50 -17.93 -14.67
N ARG A 371 -20.50 -18.09 -15.54
CA ARG A 371 -21.42 -19.25 -15.60
C ARG A 371 -22.22 -19.47 -14.31
N LEU A 372 -22.40 -18.43 -13.51
CA LEU A 372 -23.23 -18.45 -12.32
C LEU A 372 -24.63 -17.89 -12.63
N PRO A 373 -25.67 -18.33 -11.90
CA PRO A 373 -27.03 -17.80 -12.10
C PRO A 373 -27.08 -16.29 -11.82
N ALA A 374 -27.76 -15.53 -12.68
CA ALA A 374 -27.89 -14.07 -12.55
C ALA A 374 -28.44 -13.61 -11.19
N LYS A 375 -29.26 -14.44 -10.54
CA LYS A 375 -29.88 -14.17 -9.24
C LYS A 375 -28.90 -13.98 -8.07
N VAL A 376 -27.64 -14.40 -8.21
CA VAL A 376 -26.60 -14.23 -7.16
C VAL A 376 -25.97 -12.84 -7.20
N PHE A 377 -26.16 -12.10 -8.30
CA PHE A 377 -25.59 -10.78 -8.49
C PHE A 377 -26.62 -9.71 -8.14
N HIS A 378 -26.44 -9.08 -6.99
CA HIS A 378 -27.25 -7.96 -6.54
C HIS A 378 -26.54 -6.66 -6.89
N VAL A 379 -27.10 -5.86 -7.82
CA VAL A 379 -26.46 -4.63 -8.30
C VAL A 379 -27.10 -3.43 -7.64
N PHE A 380 -26.27 -2.55 -7.08
CA PHE A 380 -26.69 -1.35 -6.36
C PHE A 380 -25.99 -0.11 -6.91
N PHE A 381 -26.77 0.96 -7.07
CA PHE A 381 -26.21 2.26 -7.39
C PHE A 381 -25.49 2.87 -6.19
N ILE A 382 -24.34 3.51 -6.44
CA ILE A 382 -23.63 4.37 -5.50
C ILE A 382 -23.09 5.60 -6.24
N GLU A 383 -23.15 6.76 -5.62
CA GLU A 383 -22.73 8.02 -6.25
C GLU A 383 -21.23 8.02 -6.57
N ALA A 384 -20.42 7.49 -5.68
CA ALA A 384 -18.98 7.28 -5.86
C ALA A 384 -18.52 6.05 -5.06
N ILE A 385 -17.58 5.29 -5.60
CA ILE A 385 -16.93 4.20 -4.86
C ILE A 385 -16.07 4.82 -3.73
N PRO A 386 -16.33 4.46 -2.46
CA PRO A 386 -15.61 5.03 -1.32
C PRO A 386 -14.13 4.61 -1.36
N LYS A 387 -13.23 5.58 -1.26
CA LYS A 387 -11.78 5.37 -1.28
C LYS A 387 -11.09 6.15 -0.17
N ASN A 388 -10.00 5.58 0.36
CA ASN A 388 -9.13 6.30 1.27
C ASN A 388 -8.20 7.28 0.52
N PRO A 389 -7.45 8.17 1.23
CA PRO A 389 -6.51 9.10 0.59
C PRO A 389 -5.42 8.44 -0.27
N ALA A 390 -5.11 7.16 -0.03
CA ALA A 390 -4.19 6.36 -0.85
C ALA A 390 -4.87 5.73 -2.08
N GLY A 391 -6.15 6.05 -2.36
CA GLY A 391 -6.91 5.56 -3.51
C GLY A 391 -7.43 4.12 -3.38
N LYS A 392 -7.30 3.48 -2.21
CA LYS A 392 -7.82 2.13 -1.96
C LYS A 392 -9.30 2.16 -1.61
N THR A 393 -10.07 1.24 -2.19
CA THR A 393 -11.51 1.07 -1.91
C THR A 393 -11.74 0.71 -0.43
N LEU A 394 -12.69 1.41 0.20
CA LEU A 394 -13.13 1.19 1.57
C LEU A 394 -14.34 0.24 1.60
N TYR A 395 -14.09 -1.05 1.42
CA TYR A 395 -15.14 -2.09 1.38
C TYR A 395 -15.98 -2.17 2.66
N SER A 396 -15.44 -1.75 3.81
CA SER A 396 -16.18 -1.70 5.07
C SER A 396 -17.33 -0.69 5.10
N GLN A 397 -17.39 0.21 4.13
CA GLN A 397 -18.49 1.16 3.94
C GLN A 397 -19.57 0.64 2.99
N LEU A 398 -19.40 -0.56 2.44
CA LEU A 398 -20.34 -1.21 1.55
C LEU A 398 -21.03 -2.36 2.30
N GLU A 399 -22.36 -2.40 2.23
CA GLU A 399 -23.17 -3.41 2.92
C GLU A 399 -23.33 -4.66 2.04
N ILE A 400 -23.44 -5.83 2.67
CA ILE A 400 -23.93 -7.04 2.02
C ILE A 400 -25.44 -7.05 2.22
N ARG A 401 -26.20 -6.93 1.16
CA ARG A 401 -27.68 -6.84 1.17
C ARG A 401 -28.31 -8.04 0.50
#